data_4368d6bfb9122e563a77086bae72bfbd
#
_entry.id   4368d6bfb9122e563a77086bae72bfbd
#
_cell.length_a   1.000
_cell.length_b   1.000
_cell.length_c   1.000
_cell.angle_alpha   90.00
_cell.angle_beta   90.00
_cell.angle_gamma   90.00
#
_symmetry.space_group_name_H-M   'P 1'
#
loop_
_entity.id
_entity.type
_entity.pdbx_description
1 polymer ?
#
loop_
_entity_poly.entity_id
_entity_poly.type
_entity_poly.pdbx_seq_one_letter_code
_entity_poly.pdbx_strand_id
1 'polypeptide(L)'
;MNTMNIIDLHCDTLIKLHEQGCGLEDVQGHIDLDALRSGGALVQCFAVYTPTHEQVHKHKITTGPWEYFNTAADIFDREMEKHKELIRPVRCAADIRENMDAGRISALLTLEDGVCIDGKME
;
A
#
# COMPACT_ATOMS: atom_id res chain seq x y z
N MET A 1 -9.39 18.94 -18.93
CA MET A 1 -8.96 17.53 -19.08
C MET A 1 -9.89 16.65 -18.26
N ASN A 2 -10.44 15.62 -18.87
CA ASN A 2 -11.17 14.60 -18.12
C ASN A 2 -10.15 13.80 -17.30
N THR A 3 -10.06 14.09 -16.02
CA THR A 3 -9.37 13.22 -15.09
C THR A 3 -10.23 11.96 -14.92
N MET A 4 -9.72 10.82 -15.37
CA MET A 4 -10.37 9.55 -15.08
C MET A 4 -10.24 9.30 -13.58
N ASN A 5 -11.36 9.02 -12.91
CA ASN A 5 -11.35 8.57 -11.52
C ASN A 5 -11.12 7.06 -11.51
N ILE A 6 -9.88 6.66 -11.28
CA ILE A 6 -9.49 5.25 -11.26
C ILE A 6 -9.56 4.71 -9.85
N ILE A 7 -10.23 3.57 -9.69
CA ILE A 7 -10.19 2.76 -8.47
C ILE A 7 -9.43 1.49 -8.82
N ASP A 8 -8.22 1.36 -8.29
CA ASP A 8 -7.39 0.17 -8.45
C ASP A 8 -7.44 -0.68 -7.18
N LEU A 9 -7.89 -1.90 -7.33
CA LEU A 9 -8.15 -2.80 -6.19
C LEU A 9 -6.93 -3.58 -5.72
N HIS A 10 -5.77 -3.46 -6.39
CA HIS A 10 -4.57 -4.20 -6.00
C HIS A 10 -3.28 -3.60 -6.54
N CYS A 11 -2.30 -3.42 -5.67
CA CYS A 11 -0.90 -3.29 -6.04
C CYS A 11 0.00 -3.90 -4.97
N ASP A 12 1.18 -4.39 -5.39
CA ASP A 12 2.20 -4.98 -4.52
C ASP A 12 3.34 -3.99 -4.20
N THR A 13 3.02 -2.72 -4.12
CA THR A 13 4.03 -1.67 -3.95
C THR A 13 4.70 -1.72 -2.57
N LEU A 14 4.00 -2.16 -1.52
CA LEU A 14 4.58 -2.22 -0.16
C LEU A 14 5.80 -3.14 -0.07
N ILE A 15 5.78 -4.29 -0.75
CA ILE A 15 6.96 -5.17 -0.78
C ILE A 15 8.12 -4.52 -1.54
N LYS A 16 7.84 -3.72 -2.56
CA LYS A 16 8.87 -2.96 -3.29
C LYS A 16 9.50 -1.87 -2.41
N LEU A 17 8.71 -1.16 -1.63
CA LEU A 17 9.21 -0.19 -0.66
C LEU A 17 10.13 -0.86 0.35
N HIS A 18 9.76 -2.04 0.84
CA HIS A 18 10.60 -2.84 1.73
C HIS A 18 11.91 -3.27 1.07
N GLU A 19 11.84 -3.85 -0.13
CA GLU A 19 13.02 -4.34 -0.86
C GLU A 19 14.01 -3.23 -1.22
N GLN A 20 13.51 -2.07 -1.61
CA GLN A 20 14.32 -0.95 -2.09
C GLN A 20 14.74 -0.01 -0.96
N GLY A 21 14.09 -0.09 0.20
CA GLY A 21 14.37 0.79 1.35
C GLY A 21 14.11 2.27 1.04
N CYS A 22 13.07 2.56 0.25
CA CYS A 22 12.73 3.90 -0.19
C CYS A 22 11.27 4.27 0.13
N GLY A 23 10.87 5.49 -0.18
CA GLY A 23 9.51 5.97 -0.08
C GLY A 23 8.71 5.86 -1.38
N LEU A 24 7.42 6.18 -1.29
CA LEU A 24 6.47 6.11 -2.42
C LEU A 24 6.83 7.07 -3.56
N GLU A 25 7.58 8.11 -3.26
CA GLU A 25 8.08 9.09 -4.23
C GLU A 25 9.25 8.60 -5.07
N ASP A 26 10.01 7.61 -4.58
CA ASP A 26 11.25 7.15 -5.19
C ASP A 26 11.23 5.68 -5.65
N VAL A 27 10.16 4.95 -5.32
CA VAL A 27 10.07 3.52 -5.61
C VAL A 27 10.11 3.23 -7.11
N GLN A 28 10.94 2.28 -7.50
CA GLN A 28 11.00 1.80 -8.88
C GLN A 28 10.00 0.66 -9.08
N GLY A 29 8.98 0.90 -9.90
CA GLY A 29 7.90 -0.06 -10.13
C GLY A 29 6.81 0.53 -11.02
N HIS A 30 5.61 -0.02 -10.91
CA HIS A 30 4.47 0.42 -11.70
C HIS A 30 3.64 1.50 -10.99
N ILE A 31 3.71 1.54 -9.66
CA ILE A 31 2.96 2.47 -8.82
C ILE A 31 3.94 3.26 -7.97
N ASP A 32 3.95 4.54 -8.15
CA ASP A 32 4.59 5.55 -7.31
C ASP A 32 3.63 6.74 -7.13
N LEU A 33 4.01 7.71 -6.34
CA LEU A 33 3.14 8.84 -6.02
C LEU A 33 2.80 9.70 -7.25
N ASP A 34 3.76 9.90 -8.16
CA ASP A 34 3.54 10.66 -9.38
C ASP A 34 2.66 9.92 -10.39
N ALA A 35 2.82 8.61 -10.52
CA ALA A 35 1.97 7.76 -11.35
C ALA A 35 0.51 7.77 -10.86
N LEU A 36 0.30 7.66 -9.55
CA LEU A 36 -1.03 7.74 -8.96
C LEU A 36 -1.70 9.09 -9.25
N ARG A 37 -0.97 10.17 -9.04
CA ARG A 37 -1.48 11.52 -9.26
C ARG A 37 -1.77 11.78 -10.74
N SER A 38 -0.82 11.52 -11.61
CA SER A 38 -0.94 11.78 -13.05
C SER A 38 -1.93 10.85 -13.75
N GLY A 39 -2.06 9.61 -13.26
CA GLY A 39 -3.02 8.63 -13.75
C GLY A 39 -4.47 8.89 -13.34
N GLY A 40 -4.73 9.81 -12.42
CA GLY A 40 -6.08 10.11 -11.95
C GLY A 40 -6.62 9.07 -10.96
N ALA A 41 -5.75 8.53 -10.11
CA ALA A 41 -6.15 7.62 -9.05
C ALA A 41 -7.10 8.30 -8.06
N LEU A 42 -8.25 7.69 -7.84
CA LEU A 42 -9.19 8.06 -6.79
C LEU A 42 -8.98 7.21 -5.54
N VAL A 43 -8.87 5.90 -5.74
CA VAL A 43 -8.59 4.93 -4.67
C VAL A 43 -7.53 3.96 -5.16
N GLN A 44 -6.51 3.72 -4.34
CA GLN A 44 -5.51 2.68 -4.53
C GLN A 44 -5.53 1.73 -3.34
N CYS A 45 -5.73 0.44 -3.61
CA CYS A 45 -5.55 -0.61 -2.62
C CYS A 45 -4.07 -1.06 -2.62
N PHE A 46 -3.46 -1.00 -1.44
CA PHE A 46 -2.08 -1.44 -1.20
C PHE A 46 -2.13 -2.79 -0.48
N ALA A 47 -1.74 -3.84 -1.16
CA ALA A 47 -1.76 -5.18 -0.60
C ALA A 47 -0.50 -5.49 0.21
N VAL A 48 -0.70 -6.10 1.37
CA VAL A 48 0.37 -6.82 2.05
C VAL A 48 0.36 -8.25 1.52
N TYR A 49 1.36 -8.57 0.70
CA TYR A 49 1.63 -9.92 0.24
C TYR A 49 2.72 -10.54 1.11
N THR A 50 2.45 -11.69 1.71
CA THR A 50 3.42 -12.42 2.51
C THR A 50 3.99 -13.57 1.68
N PRO A 51 5.26 -13.50 1.22
CA PRO A 51 5.89 -14.55 0.44
C PRO A 51 5.95 -15.88 1.19
N THR A 52 5.93 -16.97 0.45
CA THR A 52 6.16 -18.30 1.01
C THR A 52 7.59 -18.44 1.55
N HIS A 53 7.84 -19.46 2.39
CA HIS A 53 9.17 -19.73 2.93
C HIS A 53 10.26 -19.86 1.88
N GLU A 54 9.92 -20.32 0.68
CA GLU A 54 10.86 -20.43 -0.45
C GLU A 54 11.20 -19.07 -1.10
N GLN A 55 10.31 -18.10 -0.96
CA GLN A 55 10.41 -16.80 -1.63
C GLN A 55 10.95 -15.69 -0.71
N VAL A 56 10.98 -15.89 0.61
CA VAL A 56 11.35 -14.84 1.57
C VAL A 56 12.72 -14.21 1.27
N HIS A 57 13.70 -15.02 0.89
CA HIS A 57 15.05 -14.51 0.57
C HIS A 57 15.07 -13.59 -0.65
N LYS A 58 14.26 -13.89 -1.65
CA LYS A 58 14.13 -13.07 -2.86
C LYS A 58 13.63 -11.65 -2.52
N HIS A 59 12.79 -11.54 -1.52
CA HIS A 59 12.18 -10.28 -1.10
C HIS A 59 12.87 -9.63 0.11
N LYS A 60 14.07 -10.08 0.46
CA LYS A 60 14.85 -9.56 1.61
C LYS A 60 14.09 -9.60 2.95
N ILE A 61 13.19 -10.56 3.09
CA ILE A 61 12.44 -10.77 4.33
C ILE A 61 13.24 -11.72 5.21
N THR A 62 13.57 -11.27 6.41
CA THR A 62 14.39 -12.02 7.39
C THR A 62 13.62 -12.36 8.65
N THR A 63 12.36 -11.97 8.74
CA THR A 63 11.45 -12.17 9.87
C THR A 63 10.37 -13.17 9.53
N GLY A 64 9.59 -13.58 10.53
CA GLY A 64 8.41 -14.43 10.32
C GLY A 64 7.28 -13.70 9.58
N PRO A 65 6.25 -14.43 9.11
CA PRO A 65 5.14 -13.85 8.34
C PRO A 65 4.38 -12.75 9.09
N TRP A 66 4.14 -12.93 10.37
CA TRP A 66 3.44 -11.95 11.20
C TRP A 66 4.26 -10.67 11.40
N GLU A 67 5.53 -10.82 11.69
CA GLU A 67 6.44 -9.69 11.85
C GLU A 67 6.61 -8.92 10.54
N TYR A 68 6.67 -9.62 9.42
CA TYR A 68 6.70 -8.97 8.11
C TYR A 68 5.41 -8.22 7.79
N PHE A 69 4.25 -8.79 8.11
CA PHE A 69 2.97 -8.10 7.98
C PHE A 69 2.98 -6.76 8.74
N ASN A 70 3.43 -6.77 10.01
CA ASN A 70 3.53 -5.55 10.79
C ASN A 70 4.52 -4.55 10.18
N THR A 71 5.67 -5.02 9.68
CA THR A 71 6.63 -4.18 8.96
C THR A 71 6.00 -3.50 7.73
N ALA A 72 5.25 -4.25 6.94
CA ALA A 72 4.57 -3.70 5.76
C ALA A 72 3.47 -2.69 6.14
N ALA A 73 2.71 -2.97 7.20
CA ALA A 73 1.72 -2.04 7.73
C ALA A 73 2.36 -0.75 8.25
N ASP A 74 3.48 -0.84 8.96
CA ASP A 74 4.25 0.33 9.42
C ASP A 74 4.80 1.15 8.25
N ILE A 75 5.24 0.50 7.17
CA ILE A 75 5.64 1.19 5.93
C ILE A 75 4.46 1.97 5.36
N PHE A 76 3.29 1.35 5.26
CA PHE A 76 2.08 2.02 4.78
C PHE A 76 1.74 3.24 5.63
N ASP A 77 1.68 3.08 6.94
CA ASP A 77 1.33 4.17 7.87
C ASP A 77 2.33 5.34 7.78
N ARG A 78 3.62 5.03 7.69
CA ARG A 78 4.67 6.04 7.54
C ARG A 78 4.53 6.81 6.22
N GLU A 79 4.28 6.12 5.11
CA GLU A 79 4.10 6.78 3.82
C GLU A 79 2.82 7.63 3.78
N MET A 80 1.73 7.17 4.41
CA MET A 80 0.50 7.95 4.52
C MET A 80 0.69 9.23 5.35
N GLU A 81 1.42 9.16 6.45
CA GLU A 81 1.71 10.36 7.25
C GLU A 81 2.64 11.33 6.50
N LYS A 82 3.67 10.79 5.83
CA LYS A 82 4.63 11.58 5.05
C LYS A 82 3.96 12.36 3.91
N HIS A 83 2.99 11.75 3.25
CA HIS A 83 2.33 12.29 2.05
C HIS A 83 0.88 12.70 2.28
N LYS A 84 0.47 12.96 3.49
CA LYS A 84 -0.92 13.21 3.90
C LYS A 84 -1.64 14.35 3.19
N GLU A 85 -0.91 15.25 2.54
CA GLU A 85 -1.50 16.31 1.73
C GLU A 85 -1.98 15.81 0.36
N LEU A 86 -1.46 14.66 -0.13
CA LEU A 86 -1.76 14.09 -1.43
C LEU A 86 -2.54 12.79 -1.36
N ILE A 87 -2.24 11.94 -0.38
CA ILE A 87 -2.82 10.61 -0.23
C ILE A 87 -3.07 10.33 1.25
N ARG A 88 -4.23 9.72 1.55
CA ARG A 88 -4.60 9.41 2.94
C ARG A 88 -5.21 8.01 3.05
N PRO A 89 -4.98 7.34 4.19
CA PRO A 89 -5.61 6.06 4.45
C PRO A 89 -7.12 6.21 4.61
N VAL A 90 -7.86 5.18 4.21
CA VAL A 90 -9.32 5.12 4.34
C VAL A 90 -9.74 3.78 4.95
N ARG A 91 -10.86 3.81 5.66
CA ARG A 91 -11.48 2.64 6.29
C ARG A 91 -12.95 2.47 5.93
N CYS A 92 -13.57 3.51 5.39
CA CYS A 92 -14.97 3.51 5.01
C CYS A 92 -15.22 4.44 3.82
N ALA A 93 -16.42 4.35 3.25
CA ALA A 93 -16.80 5.18 2.11
C ALA A 93 -16.87 6.69 2.44
N ALA A 94 -17.10 7.06 3.69
CA ALA A 94 -17.10 8.45 4.10
C ALA A 94 -15.71 9.08 3.99
N ASP A 95 -14.66 8.33 4.36
CA ASP A 95 -13.26 8.78 4.22
C ASP A 95 -12.89 9.03 2.76
N ILE A 96 -13.38 8.16 1.84
CA ILE A 96 -13.16 8.33 0.40
C ILE A 96 -13.80 9.63 -0.11
N ARG A 97 -15.03 9.93 0.32
CA ARG A 97 -15.72 11.18 -0.06
C ARG A 97 -15.00 12.41 0.46
N GLU A 98 -14.54 12.38 1.71
CA GLU A 98 -13.77 13.46 2.31
C GLU A 98 -12.47 13.71 1.53
N ASN A 99 -11.74 12.65 1.18
CA ASN A 99 -10.52 12.77 0.38
C ASN A 99 -10.81 13.32 -1.02
N MET A 100 -11.87 12.85 -1.68
CA MET A 100 -12.31 13.39 -2.99
C MET A 100 -12.56 14.90 -2.92
N ASP A 101 -13.34 15.33 -1.92
CA ASP A 101 -13.69 16.74 -1.75
C ASP A 101 -12.46 17.61 -1.48
N ALA A 102 -11.44 17.04 -0.83
CA ALA A 102 -10.17 17.69 -0.55
C ALA A 102 -9.12 17.53 -1.67
N GLY A 103 -9.45 16.87 -2.78
CA GLY A 103 -8.53 16.62 -3.89
C GLY A 103 -7.39 15.66 -3.56
N ARG A 104 -7.61 14.71 -2.66
CA ARG A 104 -6.63 13.71 -2.23
C ARG A 104 -6.96 12.32 -2.78
N ILE A 105 -5.94 11.51 -2.93
CA ILE A 105 -6.06 10.09 -3.24
C ILE A 105 -6.38 9.33 -1.96
N SER A 106 -7.25 8.33 -2.07
CA SER A 106 -7.56 7.41 -0.97
C SER A 106 -6.71 6.15 -1.06
N ALA A 107 -6.10 5.74 0.04
CA ALA A 107 -5.30 4.52 0.14
C ALA A 107 -5.96 3.52 1.08
N LEU A 108 -6.20 2.30 0.61
CA LEU A 108 -6.74 1.22 1.43
C LEU A 108 -5.67 0.15 1.63
N LEU A 109 -5.31 -0.12 2.89
CA LEU A 109 -4.46 -1.25 3.21
C LEU A 109 -5.26 -2.54 3.12
N THR A 110 -4.77 -3.49 2.34
CA THR A 110 -5.40 -4.80 2.13
C THR A 110 -4.44 -5.93 2.45
N LEU A 111 -4.97 -7.11 2.69
CA LEU A 111 -4.19 -8.32 2.93
C LEU A 111 -4.43 -9.31 1.79
N GLU A 112 -3.34 -9.73 1.15
CA GLU A 112 -3.37 -10.82 0.19
C GLU A 112 -2.95 -12.12 0.89
N ASP A 113 -3.87 -13.07 0.90
CA ASP A 113 -3.83 -14.36 1.61
C ASP A 113 -3.76 -14.26 3.16
N GLY A 114 -3.73 -15.40 3.82
CA GLY A 114 -3.77 -15.49 5.28
C GLY A 114 -2.48 -16.03 5.91
N VAL A 115 -1.39 -16.13 5.16
CA VAL A 115 -0.12 -16.73 5.64
C VAL A 115 0.40 -16.03 6.89
N CYS A 116 0.22 -14.71 6.98
CA CYS A 116 0.68 -13.94 8.14
C CYS A 116 -0.04 -14.31 9.45
N ILE A 117 -1.24 -14.88 9.37
CA ILE A 117 -2.01 -15.31 10.56
C ILE A 117 -1.36 -16.53 11.22
N ASP A 118 -0.70 -17.40 10.44
CA ASP A 118 0.09 -18.54 10.90
C ASP A 118 -0.67 -19.42 11.91
N GLY A 119 -1.97 -19.67 11.67
CA GLY A 119 -2.84 -20.44 12.55
C GLY A 119 -3.24 -19.75 13.86
N LYS A 120 -2.83 -18.51 14.08
CA LYS A 120 -3.18 -17.73 15.28
C LYS A 120 -4.46 -16.93 15.03
N MET A 121 -5.58 -17.59 15.17
CA MET A 121 -6.93 -17.00 15.08
C MET A 121 -7.53 -16.84 16.48
N GLU A 122 -6.92 -16.04 17.34
CA GLU A 122 -7.47 -15.65 18.63
C GLU A 122 -7.88 -14.18 18.66
#